data_2886928db866559ed8da7bca809fa8a1
#
_entry.id   2886928db866559ed8da7bca809fa8a1
#
_cell.length_a   1.000
_cell.length_b   1.000
_cell.length_c   1.000
_cell.angle_alpha   90.00
_cell.angle_beta   90.00
_cell.angle_gamma   90.00
#
_symmetry.space_group_name_H-M   'P 1'
#
loop_
_entity.id
_entity.type
_entity.pdbx_description
1 polymer ?
#
loop_
_entity_poly.entity_id
_entity_poly.type
_entity_poly.pdbx_seq_one_letter_code
_entity_poly.pdbx_strand_id
1 'polypeptide(L)'
;MIDKIDEERIAAAITEVEKKTSGEIMVVIGRSASGYHLVPIVWAALITLVLPMLLLPIFSLTARRLYEIEWIVFGVLAFVLSFGRYRFRLVPGWIKRGRAHEAAREQFLARRISYTQARTGILIYIALAERFAELVPDAGISGLIDDANWKPVIERLRMRLREGRIADGLIDAVESSGAMLAAKFPPQSGHQNELPNKVVLL
;
A
#
# COMPACT_ATOMS: atom_id res chain seq x y z
N MET A 1 -8.98 12.09 -0.63
CA MET A 1 -9.52 11.39 0.55
C MET A 1 -10.83 10.80 0.05
N ILE A 2 -11.11 9.55 0.33
CA ILE A 2 -12.38 8.92 -0.03
C ILE A 2 -13.44 9.52 0.88
N ASP A 3 -14.54 9.94 0.32
CA ASP A 3 -15.68 10.43 1.09
C ASP A 3 -16.67 9.29 1.40
N LYS A 4 -17.68 9.58 2.22
CA LYS A 4 -18.68 8.57 2.59
C LYS A 4 -19.47 8.04 1.40
N ILE A 5 -19.72 8.88 0.39
CA ILE A 5 -20.45 8.50 -0.82
C ILE A 5 -19.63 7.47 -1.61
N ASP A 6 -18.33 7.69 -1.71
CA ASP A 6 -17.41 6.75 -2.38
C ASP A 6 -17.32 5.43 -1.62
N GLU A 7 -17.28 5.47 -0.27
CA GLU A 7 -17.31 4.25 0.56
C GLU A 7 -18.58 3.42 0.31
N GLU A 8 -19.74 4.08 0.27
CA GLU A 8 -21.02 3.43 -0.01
C GLU A 8 -21.08 2.84 -1.43
N ARG A 9 -20.54 3.55 -2.43
CA ARG A 9 -20.46 3.05 -3.81
C ARG A 9 -19.61 1.80 -3.92
N ILE A 10 -18.45 1.77 -3.24
CA ILE A 10 -17.55 0.61 -3.24
C ILE A 10 -18.21 -0.56 -2.50
N ALA A 11 -18.84 -0.31 -1.34
CA ALA A 11 -19.54 -1.32 -0.58
C ALA A 11 -20.72 -1.94 -1.36
N ALA A 12 -21.45 -1.13 -2.10
CA ALA A 12 -22.51 -1.59 -3.00
C ALA A 12 -21.96 -2.48 -4.12
N ALA A 13 -20.82 -2.11 -4.72
CA ALA A 13 -20.16 -2.91 -5.76
C ALA A 13 -19.69 -4.27 -5.18
N ILE A 14 -19.13 -4.32 -3.99
CA ILE A 14 -18.75 -5.57 -3.31
C ILE A 14 -20.01 -6.45 -3.14
N THR A 15 -21.08 -5.89 -2.58
CA THR A 15 -22.34 -6.61 -2.37
C THR A 15 -22.93 -7.19 -3.65
N GLU A 16 -22.91 -6.43 -4.75
CA GLU A 16 -23.43 -6.89 -6.06
C GLU A 16 -22.57 -8.00 -6.68
N VAL A 17 -21.27 -7.96 -6.44
CA VAL A 17 -20.35 -8.97 -6.93
C VAL A 17 -20.53 -10.27 -6.15
N GLU A 18 -20.62 -10.20 -4.82
CA GLU A 18 -20.74 -11.39 -3.95
C GLU A 18 -22.06 -12.15 -4.13
N LYS A 19 -23.10 -11.49 -4.66
CA LYS A 19 -24.32 -12.21 -5.11
C LYS A 19 -24.07 -13.20 -6.27
N LYS A 20 -22.97 -13.02 -7.00
CA LYS A 20 -22.64 -13.79 -8.22
C LYS A 20 -21.54 -14.82 -8.00
N THR A 21 -20.93 -14.85 -6.82
CA THR A 21 -19.85 -15.75 -6.49
C THR A 21 -19.90 -16.17 -5.02
N SER A 22 -19.35 -17.31 -4.68
CA SER A 22 -19.07 -17.71 -3.30
C SER A 22 -17.69 -17.22 -2.82
N GLY A 23 -17.02 -16.40 -3.61
CA GLY A 23 -15.78 -15.72 -3.19
C GLY A 23 -16.08 -14.42 -2.45
N GLU A 24 -15.28 -14.09 -1.46
CA GLU A 24 -15.42 -12.95 -0.59
C GLU A 24 -14.38 -11.87 -0.94
N ILE A 25 -14.77 -10.60 -0.99
CA ILE A 25 -13.87 -9.50 -1.35
C ILE A 25 -13.80 -8.48 -0.23
N MET A 26 -12.62 -8.26 0.31
CA MET A 26 -12.36 -7.20 1.27
C MET A 26 -11.50 -6.09 0.68
N VAL A 27 -11.90 -4.84 0.91
CA VAL A 27 -11.15 -3.65 0.48
C VAL A 27 -10.57 -2.94 1.69
N VAL A 28 -9.24 -2.75 1.70
CA VAL A 28 -8.53 -2.03 2.76
C VAL A 28 -7.71 -0.89 2.14
N ILE A 29 -7.89 0.30 2.69
CA ILE A 29 -7.22 1.52 2.23
C ILE A 29 -6.41 2.10 3.37
N GLY A 30 -5.09 2.05 3.24
CA GLY A 30 -4.15 2.69 4.15
C GLY A 30 -3.72 4.07 3.63
N ARG A 31 -3.59 5.03 4.55
CA ARG A 31 -2.99 6.33 4.20
C ARG A 31 -1.53 6.16 3.77
N SER A 32 -0.80 5.30 4.46
CA SER A 32 0.57 4.89 4.12
C SER A 32 0.85 3.50 4.69
N ALA A 33 1.74 2.78 4.04
CA ALA A 33 2.16 1.45 4.51
C ALA A 33 3.17 1.53 5.67
N SER A 34 3.91 2.64 5.82
CA SER A 34 4.90 2.83 6.88
C SER A 34 5.17 4.31 7.16
N GLY A 35 5.66 4.59 8.36
CA GLY A 35 6.06 5.95 8.76
C GLY A 35 7.38 6.44 8.14
N TYR A 36 8.26 5.57 7.68
CA TYR A 36 9.58 5.85 7.08
C TYR A 36 10.46 6.83 7.88
N HIS A 37 10.35 6.85 9.22
CA HIS A 37 11.03 7.83 10.06
C HIS A 37 12.56 7.75 10.01
N LEU A 38 13.13 6.57 9.77
CA LEU A 38 14.57 6.37 9.71
C LEU A 38 15.22 6.87 8.42
N VAL A 39 14.46 6.92 7.31
CA VAL A 39 15.02 7.28 5.99
C VAL A 39 15.61 8.70 5.96
N PRO A 40 14.95 9.74 6.51
CA PRO A 40 15.53 11.08 6.61
C PRO A 40 16.83 11.12 7.40
N ILE A 41 16.89 10.41 8.51
CA ILE A 41 18.06 10.33 9.39
C ILE A 41 19.25 9.69 8.65
N VAL A 42 19.01 8.59 7.93
CA VAL A 42 20.05 7.93 7.13
C VAL A 42 20.58 8.86 6.03
N TRP A 43 19.70 9.57 5.33
CA TRP A 43 20.15 10.55 4.31
C TRP A 43 20.92 11.71 4.94
N ALA A 44 20.45 12.26 6.06
CA ALA A 44 21.19 13.29 6.79
C ALA A 44 22.58 12.81 7.20
N ALA A 45 22.70 11.60 7.74
CA ALA A 45 23.98 11.02 8.13
C ALA A 45 24.92 10.81 6.92
N LEU A 46 24.40 10.28 5.80
CA LEU A 46 25.22 10.08 4.60
C LEU A 46 25.73 11.39 4.01
N ILE A 47 24.90 12.42 3.95
CA ILE A 47 25.29 13.75 3.46
C ILE A 47 26.35 14.35 4.38
N THR A 48 26.16 14.27 5.70
CA THR A 48 27.10 14.82 6.67
C THR A 48 28.44 14.07 6.64
N LEU A 49 28.44 12.75 6.44
CA LEU A 49 29.66 11.95 6.33
C LEU A 49 30.55 12.38 5.14
N VAL A 50 29.94 12.87 4.07
CA VAL A 50 30.70 13.35 2.87
C VAL A 50 31.19 14.79 3.06
N LEU A 51 30.60 15.55 3.99
CA LEU A 51 30.90 16.97 4.19
C LEU A 51 32.38 17.30 4.44
N PRO A 52 33.14 16.56 5.27
CA PRO A 52 34.57 16.79 5.49
C PRO A 52 35.39 16.69 4.19
N MET A 53 35.07 15.71 3.36
CA MET A 53 35.76 15.50 2.08
C MET A 53 35.62 16.70 1.13
N LEU A 54 34.49 17.42 1.23
CA LEU A 54 34.24 18.62 0.42
C LEU A 54 34.83 19.89 1.06
N LEU A 55 34.82 20.00 2.38
CA LEU A 55 35.23 21.24 3.07
C LEU A 55 36.74 21.35 3.29
N LEU A 56 37.44 20.25 3.60
CA LEU A 56 38.87 20.26 3.91
C LEU A 56 39.77 20.73 2.75
N PRO A 57 39.52 20.38 1.48
CA PRO A 57 40.31 20.90 0.37
C PRO A 57 40.14 22.41 0.11
N ILE A 58 39.03 22.98 0.51
CA ILE A 58 38.65 24.36 0.23
C ILE A 58 38.98 25.30 1.40
N PHE A 59 38.82 24.80 2.62
CA PHE A 59 38.96 25.58 3.83
C PHE A 59 39.97 24.95 4.81
N SER A 60 40.83 25.79 5.38
CA SER A 60 41.76 25.38 6.44
C SER A 60 41.03 25.31 7.79
N LEU A 61 40.14 24.31 7.95
CA LEU A 61 39.33 24.14 9.14
C LEU A 61 40.09 23.34 10.20
N THR A 62 39.98 23.77 11.46
CA THR A 62 40.41 22.94 12.59
C THR A 62 39.41 21.78 12.78
N ALA A 63 39.87 20.63 13.27
CA ALA A 63 39.02 19.47 13.51
C ALA A 63 37.79 19.80 14.39
N ARG A 64 37.97 20.67 15.39
CA ARG A 64 36.87 21.13 16.26
C ARG A 64 35.78 21.87 15.48
N ARG A 65 36.15 22.83 14.62
CA ARG A 65 35.19 23.58 13.82
C ARG A 65 34.47 22.71 12.82
N LEU A 66 35.19 21.78 12.20
CA LEU A 66 34.60 20.80 11.29
C LEU A 66 33.51 20.00 12.00
N TYR A 67 33.82 19.46 13.18
CA TYR A 67 32.89 18.69 13.99
C TYR A 67 31.65 19.50 14.42
N GLU A 68 31.82 20.75 14.81
CA GLU A 68 30.71 21.66 15.15
C GLU A 68 29.79 21.87 13.92
N ILE A 69 30.36 22.09 12.73
CA ILE A 69 29.61 22.24 11.48
C ILE A 69 28.83 20.96 11.14
N GLU A 70 29.46 19.81 11.26
CA GLU A 70 28.83 18.51 10.99
C GLU A 70 27.57 18.29 11.84
N TRP A 71 27.65 18.54 13.15
CA TRP A 71 26.52 18.39 14.06
C TRP A 71 25.38 19.34 13.72
N ILE A 72 25.68 20.58 13.39
CA ILE A 72 24.68 21.58 12.98
C ILE A 72 24.02 21.15 11.68
N VAL A 73 24.81 20.78 10.67
CA VAL A 73 24.30 20.35 9.36
C VAL A 73 23.46 19.09 9.48
N PHE A 74 23.93 18.11 10.26
CA PHE A 74 23.16 16.88 10.53
C PHE A 74 21.82 17.20 11.19
N GLY A 75 21.79 18.01 12.23
CA GLY A 75 20.57 18.37 12.94
C GLY A 75 19.56 19.10 12.02
N VAL A 76 20.04 20.08 11.25
CA VAL A 76 19.22 20.82 10.29
C VAL A 76 18.67 19.90 9.21
N LEU A 77 19.51 19.05 8.60
CA LEU A 77 19.08 18.11 7.57
C LEU A 77 18.10 17.07 8.12
N ALA A 78 18.39 16.47 9.27
CA ALA A 78 17.50 15.51 9.91
C ALA A 78 16.13 16.13 10.20
N PHE A 79 16.10 17.38 10.68
CA PHE A 79 14.86 18.11 10.92
C PHE A 79 14.10 18.39 9.62
N VAL A 80 14.73 19.03 8.63
CA VAL A 80 14.09 19.41 7.36
C VAL A 80 13.58 18.19 6.59
N LEU A 81 14.40 17.13 6.48
CA LEU A 81 14.05 15.93 5.76
C LEU A 81 12.96 15.09 6.46
N SER A 82 12.76 15.29 7.77
CA SER A 82 11.70 14.62 8.55
C SER A 82 10.30 15.14 8.25
N PHE A 83 10.17 16.34 7.64
CA PHE A 83 8.85 16.82 7.23
C PHE A 83 8.24 15.87 6.18
N GLY A 84 6.95 15.50 6.39
CA GLY A 84 6.26 14.46 5.64
C GLY A 84 6.34 14.58 4.11
N ARG A 85 6.42 15.80 3.57
CA ARG A 85 6.54 16.06 2.13
C ARG A 85 7.86 15.54 1.52
N TYR A 86 8.97 15.71 2.23
CA TYR A 86 10.30 15.28 1.77
C TYR A 86 10.55 13.81 2.10
N ARG A 87 10.10 13.37 3.25
CA ARG A 87 10.26 12.01 3.73
C ARG A 87 9.85 10.96 2.70
N PHE A 88 8.64 11.07 2.14
CA PHE A 88 8.14 10.11 1.15
C PHE A 88 8.88 10.19 -0.20
N ARG A 89 9.42 11.36 -0.58
CA ARG A 89 10.18 11.49 -1.84
C ARG A 89 11.55 10.83 -1.77
N LEU A 90 12.16 10.85 -0.59
CA LEU A 90 13.51 10.30 -0.36
C LEU A 90 13.54 8.77 -0.22
N VAL A 91 12.39 8.14 0.00
CA VAL A 91 12.31 6.68 0.12
C VAL A 91 12.43 6.05 -1.27
N PRO A 92 13.42 5.17 -1.49
CA PRO A 92 13.54 4.40 -2.72
C PRO A 92 12.28 3.58 -3.01
N GLY A 93 11.91 3.48 -4.29
CA GLY A 93 10.67 2.82 -4.70
C GLY A 93 10.59 1.33 -4.32
N TRP A 94 11.73 0.65 -4.22
CA TRP A 94 11.76 -0.76 -3.79
C TRP A 94 11.43 -0.92 -2.30
N ILE A 95 11.89 0.01 -1.45
CA ILE A 95 11.52 0.02 -0.01
C ILE A 95 10.02 0.27 0.15
N LYS A 96 9.46 1.24 -0.60
CA LYS A 96 8.01 1.51 -0.59
C LYS A 96 7.20 0.27 -0.95
N ARG A 97 7.59 -0.42 -2.03
CA ARG A 97 6.90 -1.64 -2.48
C ARG A 97 7.01 -2.76 -1.46
N GLY A 98 8.20 -2.99 -0.90
CA GLY A 98 8.38 -4.01 0.13
C GLY A 98 7.53 -3.77 1.38
N ARG A 99 7.52 -2.53 1.88
CA ARG A 99 6.69 -2.18 3.05
C ARG A 99 5.19 -2.24 2.76
N ALA A 100 4.77 -1.84 1.57
CA ALA A 100 3.37 -1.91 1.19
C ALA A 100 2.89 -3.36 1.00
N HIS A 101 3.74 -4.23 0.46
CA HIS A 101 3.47 -5.66 0.38
C HIS A 101 3.36 -6.30 1.78
N GLU A 102 4.29 -5.98 2.69
CA GLU A 102 4.26 -6.46 4.07
C GLU A 102 2.98 -6.02 4.78
N ALA A 103 2.61 -4.72 4.65
CA ALA A 103 1.37 -4.19 5.21
C ALA A 103 0.11 -4.87 4.63
N ALA A 104 0.08 -5.17 3.33
CA ALA A 104 -1.01 -5.91 2.72
C ALA A 104 -1.17 -7.31 3.35
N ARG A 105 -0.06 -8.03 3.54
CA ARG A 105 -0.07 -9.36 4.19
C ARG A 105 -0.49 -9.28 5.65
N GLU A 106 -0.03 -8.27 6.39
CA GLU A 106 -0.47 -8.06 7.77
C GLU A 106 -1.97 -7.81 7.85
N GLN A 107 -2.54 -6.98 6.96
CA GLN A 107 -3.98 -6.75 6.90
C GLN A 107 -4.75 -8.01 6.51
N PHE A 108 -4.24 -8.80 5.58
CA PHE A 108 -4.85 -10.08 5.19
C PHE A 108 -5.01 -11.01 6.40
N LEU A 109 -3.97 -11.14 7.22
CA LEU A 109 -3.98 -11.97 8.43
C LEU A 109 -4.85 -11.34 9.54
N ALA A 110 -4.68 -10.03 9.80
CA ALA A 110 -5.40 -9.34 10.85
C ALA A 110 -6.92 -9.32 10.63
N ARG A 111 -7.37 -9.31 9.37
CA ARG A 111 -8.78 -9.36 8.98
C ARG A 111 -9.34 -10.76 8.86
N ARG A 112 -8.53 -11.78 9.15
CA ARG A 112 -8.94 -13.19 9.13
C ARG A 112 -9.51 -13.64 7.78
N ILE A 113 -9.03 -13.08 6.66
CA ILE A 113 -9.51 -13.40 5.31
C ILE A 113 -9.27 -14.88 5.01
N SER A 114 -8.19 -15.46 5.54
CA SER A 114 -7.89 -16.89 5.44
C SER A 114 -8.78 -17.83 6.26
N TYR A 115 -9.73 -17.29 7.02
CA TYR A 115 -10.63 -18.10 7.85
C TYR A 115 -11.99 -18.35 7.20
N THR A 116 -12.22 -17.90 5.96
CA THR A 116 -13.40 -18.29 5.18
C THR A 116 -13.41 -19.80 4.97
N GLN A 117 -14.58 -20.43 5.02
CA GLN A 117 -14.72 -21.91 4.96
C GLN A 117 -14.04 -22.51 3.71
N ALA A 118 -14.23 -21.85 2.56
CA ALA A 118 -13.67 -22.33 1.28
C ALA A 118 -12.27 -21.74 0.98
N ARG A 119 -11.72 -20.85 1.85
CA ARG A 119 -10.50 -20.08 1.59
C ARG A 119 -10.54 -19.33 0.26
N THR A 120 -11.69 -18.75 -0.03
CA THR A 120 -11.97 -18.00 -1.27
C THR A 120 -12.03 -16.48 -1.05
N GLY A 121 -11.35 -15.98 -0.01
CA GLY A 121 -11.23 -14.56 0.27
C GLY A 121 -10.17 -13.87 -0.58
N ILE A 122 -10.44 -12.63 -1.01
CA ILE A 122 -9.48 -11.75 -1.67
C ILE A 122 -9.38 -10.45 -0.89
N LEU A 123 -8.15 -9.99 -0.63
CA LEU A 123 -7.88 -8.65 -0.17
C LEU A 123 -7.46 -7.75 -1.32
N ILE A 124 -8.16 -6.64 -1.52
CA ILE A 124 -7.70 -5.52 -2.34
C ILE A 124 -7.12 -4.47 -1.39
N TYR A 125 -5.80 -4.32 -1.37
CA TYR A 125 -5.10 -3.39 -0.50
C TYR A 125 -4.56 -2.20 -1.28
N ILE A 126 -4.76 -0.99 -0.75
CA ILE A 126 -4.18 0.24 -1.29
C ILE A 126 -3.41 0.98 -0.20
N ALA A 127 -2.21 1.45 -0.54
CA ALA A 127 -1.45 2.43 0.23
C ALA A 127 -1.35 3.74 -0.58
N LEU A 128 -2.08 4.77 -0.12
CA LEU A 128 -2.25 6.00 -0.88
C LEU A 128 -0.95 6.80 -1.06
N ALA A 129 -0.15 6.92 0.01
CA ALA A 129 1.10 7.68 -0.01
C ALA A 129 2.14 7.05 -0.95
N GLU A 130 2.18 5.73 -1.03
CA GLU A 130 3.07 4.95 -1.89
C GLU A 130 2.53 4.81 -3.32
N ARG A 131 1.25 5.16 -3.53
CA ARG A 131 0.50 4.86 -4.77
C ARG A 131 0.62 3.39 -5.14
N PHE A 132 0.50 2.56 -4.13
CA PHE A 132 0.62 1.12 -4.24
C PHE A 132 -0.75 0.47 -4.15
N ALA A 133 -0.97 -0.53 -4.99
CA ALA A 133 -2.13 -1.39 -4.94
C ALA A 133 -1.69 -2.84 -5.09
N GLU A 134 -2.31 -3.72 -4.35
CA GLU A 134 -2.07 -5.16 -4.39
C GLU A 134 -3.35 -5.93 -4.17
N LEU A 135 -3.43 -7.08 -4.81
CA LEU A 135 -4.45 -8.08 -4.67
C LEU A 135 -3.81 -9.29 -4.00
N VAL A 136 -4.33 -9.69 -2.86
CA VAL A 136 -3.84 -10.85 -2.10
C VAL A 136 -4.95 -11.89 -2.05
N PRO A 137 -4.92 -12.91 -2.94
CA PRO A 137 -5.86 -14.01 -2.90
C PRO A 137 -5.49 -15.01 -1.80
N ASP A 138 -6.50 -15.67 -1.22
CA ASP A 138 -6.28 -16.78 -0.31
C ASP A 138 -5.88 -18.07 -1.06
N ALA A 139 -5.41 -19.06 -0.33
CA ALA A 139 -4.87 -20.30 -0.85
C ALA A 139 -5.86 -21.09 -1.73
N GLY A 140 -7.16 -21.04 -1.43
CA GLY A 140 -8.18 -21.69 -2.24
C GLY A 140 -8.32 -21.07 -3.64
N ILE A 141 -8.00 -19.79 -3.79
CA ILE A 141 -8.04 -19.08 -5.08
C ILE A 141 -6.73 -19.27 -5.83
N SER A 142 -5.58 -19.15 -5.15
CA SER A 142 -4.24 -19.18 -5.76
C SER A 142 -3.97 -20.50 -6.53
N GLY A 143 -4.65 -21.59 -6.17
CA GLY A 143 -4.55 -22.85 -6.89
C GLY A 143 -5.35 -22.93 -8.20
N LEU A 144 -6.32 -22.03 -8.41
CA LEU A 144 -7.26 -22.06 -9.54
C LEU A 144 -7.18 -20.84 -10.46
N ILE A 145 -6.67 -19.73 -9.96
CA ILE A 145 -6.49 -18.48 -10.71
C ILE A 145 -5.03 -18.06 -10.58
N ASP A 146 -4.32 -18.03 -11.70
CA ASP A 146 -2.91 -17.65 -11.75
C ASP A 146 -2.75 -16.14 -11.40
N ASP A 147 -1.66 -15.82 -10.71
CA ASP A 147 -1.27 -14.45 -10.36
C ASP A 147 -1.17 -13.54 -11.59
N ALA A 148 -0.88 -14.10 -12.76
CA ALA A 148 -0.85 -13.36 -14.01
C ALA A 148 -2.19 -12.73 -14.37
N ASN A 149 -3.31 -13.33 -13.97
CA ASN A 149 -4.66 -12.81 -14.23
C ASN A 149 -4.99 -11.57 -13.41
N TRP A 150 -4.35 -11.40 -12.24
CA TRP A 150 -4.55 -10.24 -11.37
C TRP A 150 -3.77 -9.00 -11.82
N LYS A 151 -2.67 -9.19 -12.56
CA LYS A 151 -1.81 -8.08 -13.01
C LYS A 151 -2.55 -6.98 -13.76
N PRO A 152 -3.42 -7.26 -14.76
CA PRO A 152 -4.15 -6.22 -15.47
C PRO A 152 -5.10 -5.44 -14.55
N VAL A 153 -5.71 -6.09 -13.57
CA VAL A 153 -6.60 -5.45 -12.59
C VAL A 153 -5.81 -4.47 -11.73
N ILE A 154 -4.67 -4.93 -11.20
CA ILE A 154 -3.78 -4.11 -10.37
C ILE A 154 -3.24 -2.92 -11.16
N GLU A 155 -2.87 -3.10 -12.42
CA GLU A 155 -2.35 -2.01 -13.27
C GLU A 155 -3.42 -0.96 -13.55
N ARG A 156 -4.65 -1.35 -13.90
CA ARG A 156 -5.77 -0.42 -14.06
C ARG A 156 -6.06 0.34 -12.78
N LEU A 157 -6.11 -0.36 -11.64
CA LEU A 157 -6.29 0.26 -10.33
C LEU A 157 -5.19 1.29 -10.05
N ARG A 158 -3.92 0.96 -10.26
CA ARG A 158 -2.79 1.89 -10.09
C ARG A 158 -2.88 3.11 -11.01
N MET A 159 -3.34 2.93 -12.23
CA MET A 159 -3.56 4.03 -13.16
C MET A 159 -4.63 4.99 -12.64
N ARG A 160 -5.79 4.48 -12.21
CA ARG A 160 -6.87 5.27 -11.60
C ARG A 160 -6.43 6.00 -10.33
N LEU A 161 -5.60 5.34 -9.48
CA LEU A 161 -5.02 5.98 -8.29
C LEU A 161 -4.13 7.18 -8.65
N ARG A 162 -3.37 7.10 -9.75
CA ARG A 162 -2.53 8.22 -10.21
C ARG A 162 -3.35 9.38 -10.73
N GLU A 163 -4.52 9.11 -11.31
CA GLU A 163 -5.49 10.09 -11.78
C GLU A 163 -6.32 10.71 -10.64
N GLY A 164 -6.19 10.20 -9.40
CA GLY A 164 -7.00 10.62 -8.26
C GLY A 164 -8.41 10.00 -8.21
N ARG A 165 -8.72 9.09 -9.13
CA ARG A 165 -10.02 8.41 -9.27
C ARG A 165 -10.03 7.11 -8.47
N ILE A 166 -9.91 7.23 -7.14
CA ILE A 166 -9.70 6.09 -6.25
C ILE A 166 -10.92 5.17 -6.23
N ALA A 167 -12.12 5.74 -6.04
CA ALA A 167 -13.36 4.96 -5.96
C ALA A 167 -13.65 4.21 -7.25
N ASP A 168 -13.56 4.88 -8.40
CA ASP A 168 -13.79 4.24 -9.71
C ASP A 168 -12.77 3.12 -9.98
N GLY A 169 -11.51 3.32 -9.56
CA GLY A 169 -10.49 2.28 -9.68
C GLY A 169 -10.75 1.07 -8.80
N LEU A 170 -11.26 1.28 -7.59
CA LEU A 170 -11.64 0.20 -6.69
C LEU A 170 -12.87 -0.55 -7.17
N ILE A 171 -13.89 0.15 -7.65
CA ILE A 171 -15.09 -0.47 -8.22
C ILE A 171 -14.71 -1.35 -9.41
N ASP A 172 -13.90 -0.85 -10.35
CA ASP A 172 -13.39 -1.66 -11.48
C ASP A 172 -12.59 -2.88 -11.02
N ALA A 173 -11.77 -2.72 -9.97
CA ALA A 173 -11.02 -3.83 -9.41
C ALA A 173 -11.91 -4.88 -8.73
N VAL A 174 -12.93 -4.46 -7.98
CA VAL A 174 -13.92 -5.34 -7.35
C VAL A 174 -14.72 -6.10 -8.40
N GLU A 175 -15.25 -5.41 -9.42
CA GLU A 175 -16.04 -6.02 -10.49
C GLU A 175 -15.21 -7.00 -11.33
N SER A 176 -14.00 -6.60 -11.71
CA SER A 176 -13.08 -7.47 -12.47
C SER A 176 -12.67 -8.71 -11.67
N SER A 177 -12.36 -8.54 -10.39
CA SER A 177 -12.01 -9.67 -9.50
C SER A 177 -13.20 -10.58 -9.30
N GLY A 178 -14.38 -10.00 -9.09
CA GLY A 178 -15.62 -10.76 -8.94
C GLY A 178 -16.00 -11.57 -10.17
N ALA A 179 -15.81 -11.03 -11.36
CA ALA A 179 -16.05 -11.77 -12.61
C ALA A 179 -15.13 -12.99 -12.72
N MET A 180 -13.84 -12.86 -12.32
CA MET A 180 -12.92 -13.99 -12.29
C MET A 180 -13.29 -15.02 -11.23
N LEU A 181 -13.73 -14.56 -10.04
CA LEU A 181 -14.21 -15.45 -8.98
C LEU A 181 -15.47 -16.19 -9.40
N ALA A 182 -16.46 -15.53 -9.96
CA ALA A 182 -17.72 -16.14 -10.40
C ALA A 182 -17.52 -17.26 -11.42
N ALA A 183 -16.49 -17.14 -12.27
CA ALA A 183 -16.17 -18.17 -13.25
C ALA A 183 -15.61 -19.47 -12.62
N LYS A 184 -15.01 -19.38 -11.43
CA LYS A 184 -14.38 -20.54 -10.74
C LYS A 184 -15.14 -20.93 -9.47
N PHE A 185 -15.79 -19.98 -8.83
CA PHE A 185 -16.51 -20.12 -7.58
C PHE A 185 -17.93 -19.59 -7.74
N PRO A 186 -18.84 -20.33 -8.43
CA PRO A 186 -20.21 -19.91 -8.62
C PRO A 186 -20.95 -19.80 -7.29
N PRO A 187 -22.04 -19.01 -7.21
CA PRO A 187 -22.81 -18.85 -5.99
C PRO A 187 -23.37 -20.18 -5.52
N GLN A 188 -23.24 -20.44 -4.22
CA GLN A 188 -23.76 -21.66 -3.59
C GLN A 188 -25.01 -21.36 -2.78
N SER A 189 -26.02 -22.25 -2.85
CA SER A 189 -27.21 -22.13 -2.02
C SER A 189 -26.85 -22.27 -0.53
N GLY A 190 -27.17 -21.26 0.28
CA GLY A 190 -26.85 -21.25 1.71
C GLY A 190 -25.48 -20.65 2.04
N HIS A 191 -24.75 -20.12 1.06
CA HIS A 191 -23.53 -19.37 1.33
C HIS A 191 -23.84 -18.15 2.21
N GLN A 192 -23.19 -18.08 3.37
CA GLN A 192 -23.29 -16.93 4.27
C GLN A 192 -22.13 -15.99 3.98
N ASN A 193 -22.40 -14.70 3.95
CA ASN A 193 -21.36 -13.68 3.87
C ASN A 193 -20.49 -13.74 5.15
N GLU A 194 -19.22 -14.12 4.99
CA GLU A 194 -18.29 -14.31 6.10
C GLU A 194 -17.44 -13.07 6.37
N LEU A 195 -17.27 -12.19 5.38
CA LEU A 195 -16.53 -10.95 5.50
C LEU A 195 -17.47 -9.73 5.36
N PRO A 196 -17.21 -8.64 6.08
CA PRO A 196 -18.08 -7.48 5.99
C PRO A 196 -17.90 -6.74 4.65
N ASN A 197 -18.98 -6.49 3.91
CA ASN A 197 -19.02 -5.76 2.64
C ASN A 197 -18.81 -4.25 2.86
N LYS A 198 -17.67 -3.88 3.41
CA LYS A 198 -17.33 -2.48 3.68
C LYS A 198 -15.88 -2.19 3.38
N VAL A 199 -15.62 -0.95 3.05
CA VAL A 199 -14.26 -0.43 2.93
C VAL A 199 -13.68 -0.22 4.33
N VAL A 200 -12.47 -0.70 4.57
CA VAL A 200 -11.73 -0.46 5.80
C VAL A 200 -10.70 0.63 5.56
N LEU A 201 -10.81 1.73 6.30
CA LEU A 201 -9.83 2.82 6.31
C LEU A 201 -8.85 2.66 7.49
N LEU A 202 -7.53 2.85 7.23
CA LEU A 202 -6.44 2.77 8.20
C LEU A 202 -5.75 4.11 8.39
#